data_89c1b4dbf552a5bd060aa68e0d6818db
#
_entry.id   89c1b4dbf552a5bd060aa68e0d6818db
#
_cell.length_a   1.000
_cell.length_b   1.000
_cell.length_c   1.000
_cell.angle_alpha   90.00
_cell.angle_beta   90.00
_cell.angle_gamma   90.00
#
_symmetry.space_group_name_H-M   'P 1'
#
loop_
_entity.id
_entity.type
_entity.pdbx_description
1 polymer ?
#
loop_
_entity_poly.entity_id
_entity_poly.type
_entity_poly.pdbx_seq_one_letter_code
_entity_poly.pdbx_strand_id
1 'polypeptide(L)'
;GDVYKRQDEDALWAVLEAPLREACEKFAQSRAREGENLKNDLIAKLDALDEKVSQVEARSPEVVDSYREKLEAKVHELLEDSQIEDSRIAAEVVLFSDKICNDEETVRLHSHIQGMKKMLEEKEGIGRKLDFMAQEMNREANTILSKSSDLIISNIAIDLKTEIEKIREQVQNVE
;
A
#
# COMPACT_ATOMS: atom_id res chain seq x y z
N GLY A 1 4.65 -63.43 -15.43
CA GLY A 1 4.65 -62.07 -16.08
C GLY A 1 4.93 -60.93 -15.12
N ASP A 2 4.45 -60.98 -13.87
CA ASP A 2 4.52 -59.83 -12.93
C ASP A 2 5.89 -59.63 -12.27
N VAL A 3 6.69 -60.68 -12.13
CA VAL A 3 8.03 -60.56 -11.50
C VAL A 3 9.02 -59.83 -12.40
N TYR A 4 8.94 -60.06 -13.73
CA TYR A 4 9.82 -59.36 -14.70
C TYR A 4 9.46 -57.87 -14.86
N LYS A 5 8.18 -57.52 -14.77
CA LYS A 5 7.75 -56.11 -14.78
C LYS A 5 8.25 -55.34 -13.54
N ARG A 6 8.20 -55.95 -12.34
CA ARG A 6 8.70 -55.33 -11.10
C ARG A 6 10.21 -55.10 -11.12
N GLN A 7 10.98 -56.08 -11.67
CA GLN A 7 12.44 -55.90 -11.77
C GLN A 7 12.85 -54.78 -12.73
N ASP A 8 12.08 -54.57 -13.82
CA ASP A 8 12.30 -53.45 -14.73
C ASP A 8 11.92 -52.08 -14.09
N GLU A 9 10.86 -52.03 -13.29
CA GLU A 9 10.42 -50.83 -12.55
C GLU A 9 11.42 -50.44 -11.47
N ASP A 10 11.94 -51.37 -10.69
CA ASP A 10 12.95 -51.15 -9.66
C ASP A 10 14.29 -50.68 -10.26
N ALA A 11 14.70 -51.27 -11.37
CA ALA A 11 15.92 -50.87 -12.09
C ALA A 11 15.79 -49.45 -12.69
N LEU A 12 14.61 -49.12 -13.24
CA LEU A 12 14.31 -47.81 -13.78
C LEU A 12 14.28 -46.75 -12.67
N TRP A 13 13.64 -47.07 -11.54
CA TRP A 13 13.58 -46.20 -10.38
C TRP A 13 14.97 -45.91 -9.83
N ALA A 14 15.84 -46.90 -9.68
CA ALA A 14 17.20 -46.75 -9.22
C ALA A 14 18.03 -45.76 -10.06
N VAL A 15 17.72 -45.64 -11.35
CA VAL A 15 18.38 -44.67 -12.26
C VAL A 15 17.75 -43.28 -12.17
N LEU A 16 16.45 -43.20 -11.94
CA LEU A 16 15.69 -41.92 -11.93
C LEU A 16 15.68 -41.23 -10.58
N GLU A 17 15.81 -41.97 -9.46
CA GLU A 17 15.68 -41.40 -8.11
C GLU A 17 16.67 -40.24 -7.83
N ALA A 18 17.94 -40.45 -8.14
CA ALA A 18 18.96 -39.46 -7.87
C ALA A 18 18.79 -38.15 -8.68
N PRO A 19 18.60 -38.17 -10.01
CA PRO A 19 18.34 -36.99 -10.79
C PRO A 19 17.02 -36.30 -10.43
N LEU A 20 15.98 -37.03 -10.06
CA LEU A 20 14.70 -36.49 -9.63
C LEU A 20 14.84 -35.76 -8.30
N ARG A 21 15.54 -36.36 -7.33
CA ARG A 21 15.83 -35.74 -6.03
C ARG A 21 16.63 -34.46 -6.19
N GLU A 22 17.69 -34.49 -7.03
CA GLU A 22 18.49 -33.30 -7.33
C GLU A 22 17.65 -32.19 -7.97
N ALA A 23 16.78 -32.54 -8.92
CA ALA A 23 15.86 -31.58 -9.56
C ALA A 23 14.90 -30.94 -8.55
N CYS A 24 14.31 -31.74 -7.64
CA CYS A 24 13.45 -31.25 -6.58
C CYS A 24 14.18 -30.32 -5.61
N GLU A 25 15.41 -30.67 -5.23
CA GLU A 25 16.22 -29.83 -4.35
C GLU A 25 16.58 -28.49 -5.01
N LYS A 26 17.01 -28.50 -6.27
CA LYS A 26 17.30 -27.28 -7.05
C LYS A 26 16.05 -26.42 -7.21
N PHE A 27 14.90 -27.03 -7.46
CA PHE A 27 13.62 -26.32 -7.57
C PHE A 27 13.25 -25.65 -6.25
N ALA A 28 13.33 -26.38 -5.12
CA ALA A 28 13.05 -25.83 -3.79
C ALA A 28 13.98 -24.67 -3.44
N GLN A 29 15.29 -24.79 -3.74
CA GLN A 29 16.26 -23.72 -3.53
C GLN A 29 15.95 -22.48 -4.39
N SER A 30 15.57 -22.69 -5.67
CA SER A 30 15.20 -21.60 -6.56
C SER A 30 13.98 -20.85 -6.06
N ARG A 31 12.93 -21.58 -5.61
CA ARG A 31 11.71 -20.99 -5.05
C ARG A 31 12.00 -20.20 -3.76
N ALA A 32 12.82 -20.75 -2.87
CA ALA A 32 13.19 -20.07 -1.63
C ALA A 32 13.92 -18.73 -1.92
N ARG A 33 14.85 -18.74 -2.87
CA ARG A 33 15.56 -17.52 -3.28
C ARG A 33 14.65 -16.49 -3.94
N GLU A 34 13.72 -16.95 -4.80
CA GLU A 34 12.75 -16.07 -5.46
C GLU A 34 11.78 -15.46 -4.46
N GLY A 35 11.30 -16.25 -3.49
CA GLY A 35 10.45 -15.78 -2.40
C GLY A 35 11.12 -14.71 -1.53
N GLU A 36 12.40 -14.89 -1.20
CA GLU A 36 13.15 -13.89 -0.43
C GLU A 36 13.36 -12.59 -1.22
N ASN A 37 13.64 -12.67 -2.53
CA ASN A 37 13.75 -11.50 -3.38
C ASN A 37 12.41 -10.74 -3.48
N LEU A 38 11.30 -11.47 -3.64
CA LEU A 38 9.96 -10.90 -3.69
C LEU A 38 9.58 -10.22 -2.38
N LYS A 39 9.89 -10.86 -1.24
CA LYS A 39 9.70 -10.28 0.09
C LYS A 39 10.44 -8.95 0.24
N ASN A 40 11.72 -8.91 -0.12
CA ASN A 40 12.53 -7.71 -0.02
C ASN A 40 12.02 -6.58 -0.92
N ASP A 41 11.58 -6.90 -2.14
CA ASP A 41 10.97 -5.91 -3.04
C ASP A 41 9.64 -5.38 -2.50
N LEU A 42 8.79 -6.24 -1.95
CA LEU A 42 7.54 -5.82 -1.31
C LEU A 42 7.78 -4.93 -0.09
N ILE A 43 8.76 -5.24 0.76
CA ILE A 43 9.13 -4.40 1.90
C ILE A 43 9.58 -3.01 1.43
N ALA A 44 10.45 -2.94 0.41
CA ALA A 44 10.92 -1.66 -0.13
C ALA A 44 9.76 -0.82 -0.70
N LYS A 45 8.79 -1.44 -1.38
CA LYS A 45 7.59 -0.75 -1.86
C LYS A 45 6.70 -0.25 -0.72
N LEU A 46 6.54 -1.04 0.33
CA LEU A 46 5.79 -0.67 1.52
C LEU A 46 6.45 0.50 2.28
N ASP A 47 7.80 0.54 2.34
CA ASP A 47 8.53 1.67 2.92
C ASP A 47 8.29 2.94 2.10
N ALA A 48 8.35 2.86 0.78
CA ALA A 48 8.07 3.99 -0.10
C ALA A 48 6.61 4.50 0.00
N LEU A 49 5.65 3.60 0.23
CA LEU A 49 4.26 3.99 0.52
C LEU A 49 4.14 4.72 1.85
N ASP A 50 4.79 4.23 2.90
CA ASP A 50 4.80 4.82 4.24
C ASP A 50 5.31 6.27 4.21
N GLU A 51 6.36 6.52 3.42
CA GLU A 51 6.89 7.86 3.19
C GLU A 51 5.88 8.78 2.47
N LYS A 52 5.18 8.26 1.45
CA LYS A 52 4.14 9.03 0.75
C LYS A 52 2.95 9.38 1.65
N VAL A 53 2.55 8.49 2.55
CA VAL A 53 1.51 8.76 3.56
C VAL A 53 1.96 9.90 4.48
N SER A 54 3.21 9.87 4.95
CA SER A 54 3.79 10.96 5.76
C SER A 54 3.84 12.29 5.01
N GLN A 55 4.03 12.29 3.68
CA GLN A 55 3.95 13.51 2.87
C GLN A 55 2.53 14.09 2.83
N VAL A 56 1.48 13.26 2.80
CA VAL A 56 0.09 13.71 2.92
C VAL A 56 -0.15 14.39 4.27
N GLU A 57 0.32 13.78 5.36
CA GLU A 57 0.21 14.31 6.71
C GLU A 57 0.91 15.68 6.85
N ALA A 58 2.13 15.79 6.33
CA ALA A 58 2.89 17.04 6.35
C ALA A 58 2.24 18.14 5.52
N ARG A 59 1.61 17.82 4.39
CA ARG A 59 0.96 18.79 3.49
C ARG A 59 -0.39 19.27 4.01
N SER A 60 -1.13 18.46 4.75
CA SER A 60 -2.50 18.77 5.19
C SER A 60 -2.64 20.11 5.95
N PRO A 61 -1.79 20.46 6.92
CA PRO A 61 -1.83 21.77 7.59
C PRO A 61 -1.61 22.95 6.63
N GLU A 62 -0.69 22.81 5.66
CA GLU A 62 -0.38 23.87 4.71
C GLU A 62 -1.58 24.18 3.78
N VAL A 63 -2.40 23.17 3.47
CA VAL A 63 -3.63 23.35 2.69
C VAL A 63 -4.64 24.17 3.47
N VAL A 64 -4.79 23.92 4.77
CA VAL A 64 -5.69 24.69 5.66
C VAL A 64 -5.22 26.14 5.77
N ASP A 65 -3.93 26.37 5.97
CA ASP A 65 -3.35 27.73 6.07
C ASP A 65 -3.53 28.50 4.75
N SER A 66 -3.24 27.87 3.61
CA SER A 66 -3.47 28.47 2.29
C SER A 66 -4.95 28.78 2.02
N TYR A 67 -5.86 27.95 2.52
CA TYR A 67 -7.30 28.23 2.41
C TYR A 67 -7.70 29.46 3.24
N ARG A 68 -7.21 29.55 4.48
CA ARG A 68 -7.43 30.70 5.36
C ARG A 68 -6.97 32.01 4.69
N GLU A 69 -5.72 32.04 4.20
CA GLU A 69 -5.16 33.24 3.53
C GLU A 69 -6.00 33.68 2.33
N LYS A 70 -6.41 32.72 1.49
CA LYS A 70 -7.27 33.01 0.32
C LYS A 70 -8.65 33.52 0.72
N LEU A 71 -9.22 32.96 1.79
CA LEU A 71 -10.53 33.39 2.28
C LEU A 71 -10.45 34.82 2.84
N GLU A 72 -9.44 35.14 3.64
CA GLU A 72 -9.20 36.49 4.18
C GLU A 72 -9.00 37.51 3.06
N ALA A 73 -8.15 37.19 2.06
CA ALA A 73 -7.93 38.06 0.90
C ALA A 73 -9.22 38.29 0.10
N LYS A 74 -10.03 37.23 -0.10
CA LYS A 74 -11.29 37.35 -0.84
C LYS A 74 -12.35 38.17 -0.10
N VAL A 75 -12.43 38.01 1.19
CA VAL A 75 -13.30 38.81 2.06
C VAL A 75 -12.89 40.27 1.99
N HIS A 76 -11.62 40.59 2.08
CA HIS A 76 -11.11 41.96 2.00
C HIS A 76 -11.41 42.59 0.62
N GLU A 77 -11.24 41.84 -0.48
CA GLU A 77 -11.57 42.28 -1.85
C GLU A 77 -13.06 42.63 -2.02
N LEU A 78 -13.96 41.81 -1.45
CA LEU A 78 -15.41 41.92 -1.70
C LEU A 78 -16.11 42.98 -0.81
N LEU A 79 -15.55 43.29 0.34
CA LEU A 79 -16.25 44.07 1.36
C LEU A 79 -15.71 45.48 1.58
N GLU A 80 -14.73 45.91 0.80
CA GLU A 80 -14.05 47.21 0.78
C GLU A 80 -13.79 47.87 2.15
N ASP A 81 -14.77 48.00 3.04
CA ASP A 81 -14.65 48.63 4.37
C ASP A 81 -15.54 47.94 5.45
N SER A 82 -16.27 46.89 5.12
CA SER A 82 -17.07 46.22 6.14
C SER A 82 -16.27 45.13 6.82
N GLN A 83 -16.10 45.25 8.13
CA GLN A 83 -15.44 44.21 8.95
C GLN A 83 -16.33 42.96 9.03
N ILE A 84 -15.85 41.84 8.44
CA ILE A 84 -16.35 40.53 8.84
C ILE A 84 -15.67 40.18 10.18
N GLU A 85 -16.47 39.71 11.13
CA GLU A 85 -15.94 39.22 12.39
C GLU A 85 -14.97 38.05 12.13
N ASP A 86 -13.77 38.09 12.68
CA ASP A 86 -12.77 37.03 12.61
C ASP A 86 -13.33 35.66 13.01
N SER A 87 -14.35 35.65 13.89
CA SER A 87 -15.08 34.45 14.30
C SER A 87 -15.77 33.72 13.13
N ARG A 88 -16.26 34.43 12.11
CA ARG A 88 -16.89 33.82 10.92
C ARG A 88 -15.88 33.19 9.99
N ILE A 89 -14.73 33.85 9.79
CA ILE A 89 -13.61 33.30 9.02
C ILE A 89 -13.09 32.05 9.71
N ALA A 90 -12.88 32.11 11.03
CA ALA A 90 -12.43 30.94 11.79
C ALA A 90 -13.41 29.76 11.71
N ALA A 91 -14.72 30.00 11.79
CA ALA A 91 -15.72 28.96 11.66
C ALA A 91 -15.68 28.26 10.28
N GLU A 92 -15.53 29.03 9.19
CA GLU A 92 -15.43 28.49 7.85
C GLU A 92 -14.14 27.67 7.65
N VAL A 93 -13.01 28.13 8.21
CA VAL A 93 -11.73 27.41 8.17
C VAL A 93 -11.83 26.08 8.93
N VAL A 94 -12.53 26.04 10.06
CA VAL A 94 -12.78 24.79 10.81
C VAL A 94 -13.60 23.82 9.97
N LEU A 95 -14.71 24.26 9.37
CA LEU A 95 -15.53 23.40 8.51
C LEU A 95 -14.76 22.88 7.30
N PHE A 96 -13.91 23.72 6.70
CA PHE A 96 -13.05 23.28 5.60
C PHE A 96 -12.02 22.25 6.07
N SER A 97 -11.36 22.48 7.20
CA SER A 97 -10.39 21.56 7.79
C SER A 97 -11.00 20.21 8.07
N ASP A 98 -12.19 20.15 8.68
CA ASP A 98 -12.91 18.90 8.94
C ASP A 98 -13.25 18.14 7.65
N LYS A 99 -13.63 18.86 6.60
CA LYS A 99 -13.98 18.27 5.31
C LYS A 99 -12.81 17.59 4.61
N ILE A 100 -11.60 18.17 4.70
CA ILE A 100 -10.38 17.66 4.05
C ILE A 100 -9.51 16.80 4.97
N CYS A 101 -9.93 16.60 6.23
CA CYS A 101 -9.17 15.82 7.21
C CYS A 101 -8.95 14.40 6.72
N ASN A 102 -7.68 13.98 6.68
CA ASN A 102 -7.26 12.64 6.25
C ASN A 102 -6.62 11.83 7.39
N ASP A 103 -6.69 12.31 8.64
CA ASP A 103 -5.98 11.71 9.78
C ASP A 103 -6.35 10.23 9.99
N GLU A 104 -7.63 9.89 9.81
CA GLU A 104 -8.10 8.52 9.97
C GLU A 104 -7.54 7.62 8.86
N GLU A 105 -7.56 8.07 7.62
CA GLU A 105 -7.07 7.34 6.46
C GLU A 105 -5.55 7.14 6.52
N THR A 106 -4.79 8.17 6.93
CA THR A 106 -3.33 8.06 7.06
C THR A 106 -2.92 7.10 8.17
N VAL A 107 -3.56 7.18 9.34
CA VAL A 107 -3.35 6.24 10.46
C VAL A 107 -3.66 4.80 10.04
N ARG A 108 -4.76 4.58 9.30
CA ARG A 108 -5.11 3.25 8.79
C ARG A 108 -4.10 2.75 7.76
N LEU A 109 -3.65 3.61 6.83
CA LEU A 109 -2.62 3.25 5.85
C LEU A 109 -1.33 2.83 6.54
N HIS A 110 -0.81 3.61 7.50
CA HIS A 110 0.36 3.23 8.28
C HIS A 110 0.16 1.89 8.99
N SER A 111 -1.01 1.66 9.60
CA SER A 111 -1.34 0.41 10.27
C SER A 111 -1.35 -0.78 9.30
N HIS A 112 -1.96 -0.63 8.12
CA HIS A 112 -2.01 -1.67 7.09
C HIS A 112 -0.62 -1.97 6.51
N ILE A 113 0.20 -0.96 6.26
CA ILE A 113 1.58 -1.11 5.81
C ILE A 113 2.39 -1.93 6.82
N GLN A 114 2.33 -1.57 8.10
CA GLN A 114 3.02 -2.32 9.15
C GLN A 114 2.47 -3.74 9.32
N GLY A 115 1.15 -3.91 9.17
CA GLY A 115 0.51 -5.22 9.16
C GLY A 115 1.00 -6.11 8.03
N MET A 116 1.12 -5.59 6.80
CA MET A 116 1.66 -6.32 5.65
C MET A 116 3.12 -6.72 5.87
N LYS A 117 3.96 -5.82 6.38
CA LYS A 117 5.37 -6.12 6.70
C LYS A 117 5.49 -7.27 7.70
N LYS A 118 4.64 -7.31 8.73
CA LYS A 118 4.60 -8.42 9.69
C LYS A 118 4.17 -9.74 9.06
N MET A 119 3.15 -9.71 8.18
CA MET A 119 2.68 -10.91 7.48
C MET A 119 3.75 -11.50 6.57
N LEU A 120 4.62 -10.68 5.96
CA LEU A 120 5.74 -11.15 5.14
C LEU A 120 6.81 -11.93 5.95
N GLU A 121 6.77 -11.88 7.28
CA GLU A 121 7.61 -12.71 8.16
C GLU A 121 6.96 -14.07 8.49
N GLU A 122 5.67 -14.26 8.20
CA GLU A 122 4.95 -15.52 8.41
C GLU A 122 5.37 -16.54 7.35
N LYS A 123 5.28 -17.83 7.68
CA LYS A 123 5.82 -18.90 6.81
C LYS A 123 4.81 -19.56 5.88
N GLU A 124 3.51 -19.36 6.09
CA GLU A 124 2.48 -20.10 5.33
C GLU A 124 1.21 -19.29 5.08
N GLY A 125 0.63 -19.46 3.89
CA GLY A 125 -0.75 -19.07 3.58
C GLY A 125 -1.04 -17.56 3.61
N ILE A 126 -0.06 -16.72 3.35
CA ILE A 126 -0.17 -15.27 3.51
C ILE A 126 -0.81 -14.55 2.32
N GLY A 127 -0.79 -15.12 1.11
CA GLY A 127 -1.18 -14.42 -0.12
C GLY A 127 -2.58 -13.80 -0.06
N ARG A 128 -3.60 -14.53 0.44
CA ARG A 128 -4.97 -13.99 0.57
C ARG A 128 -5.07 -12.86 1.59
N LYS A 129 -4.30 -12.94 2.69
CA LYS A 129 -4.28 -11.89 3.71
C LYS A 129 -3.63 -10.61 3.16
N LEU A 130 -2.54 -10.76 2.41
CA LEU A 130 -1.85 -9.65 1.75
C LEU A 130 -2.74 -8.98 0.68
N ASP A 131 -3.45 -9.75 -0.15
CA ASP A 131 -4.41 -9.21 -1.13
C ASP A 131 -5.53 -8.42 -0.44
N PHE A 132 -6.09 -8.94 0.66
CA PHE A 132 -7.09 -8.23 1.45
C PHE A 132 -6.54 -6.91 2.00
N MET A 133 -5.33 -6.92 2.56
CA MET A 133 -4.69 -5.70 3.08
C MET A 133 -4.43 -4.67 1.98
N ALA A 134 -4.00 -5.10 0.79
CA ALA A 134 -3.81 -4.22 -0.35
C ALA A 134 -5.14 -3.58 -0.80
N GLN A 135 -6.26 -4.32 -0.76
CA GLN A 135 -7.59 -3.78 -1.05
C GLN A 135 -8.00 -2.71 -0.02
N GLU A 136 -7.78 -2.94 1.28
CA GLU A 136 -8.06 -1.94 2.32
C GLU A 136 -7.18 -0.70 2.13
N MET A 137 -5.89 -0.86 1.86
CA MET A 137 -5.00 0.27 1.57
C MET A 137 -5.49 1.08 0.35
N ASN A 138 -5.95 0.42 -0.71
CA ASN A 138 -6.50 1.10 -1.89
C ASN A 138 -7.79 1.86 -1.55
N ARG A 139 -8.60 1.35 -0.64
CA ARG A 139 -9.80 2.03 -0.14
C ARG A 139 -9.45 3.32 0.59
N GLU A 140 -8.47 3.29 1.49
CA GLU A 140 -8.03 4.49 2.22
C GLU A 140 -7.42 5.53 1.25
N ALA A 141 -6.58 5.11 0.30
CA ALA A 141 -6.03 6.01 -0.72
C ALA A 141 -7.12 6.65 -1.61
N ASN A 142 -8.19 5.91 -1.95
CA ASN A 142 -9.36 6.46 -2.65
C ASN A 142 -10.07 7.52 -1.82
N THR A 143 -10.21 7.32 -0.52
CA THR A 143 -10.85 8.28 0.38
C THR A 143 -10.04 9.57 0.46
N ILE A 144 -8.71 9.48 0.62
CA ILE A 144 -7.80 10.64 0.59
C ILE A 144 -7.99 11.41 -0.73
N LEU A 145 -7.98 10.72 -1.88
CA LEU A 145 -8.17 11.34 -3.18
C LEU A 145 -9.52 12.06 -3.29
N SER A 146 -10.59 11.45 -2.78
CA SER A 146 -11.95 12.02 -2.86
C SER A 146 -12.16 13.23 -1.96
N LYS A 147 -11.45 13.31 -0.82
CA LYS A 147 -11.49 14.45 0.11
C LYS A 147 -10.57 15.59 -0.33
N SER A 148 -9.59 15.32 -1.19
CA SER A 148 -8.55 16.28 -1.54
C SER A 148 -9.08 17.41 -2.39
N SER A 149 -8.76 18.65 -1.98
CA SER A 149 -8.91 19.88 -2.77
C SER A 149 -7.56 20.47 -3.19
N ASP A 150 -6.45 19.80 -2.83
CA ASP A 150 -5.07 20.19 -3.13
C ASP A 150 -4.46 19.28 -4.20
N LEU A 151 -3.82 19.88 -5.21
CA LEU A 151 -3.25 19.13 -6.35
C LEU A 151 -2.09 18.22 -5.89
N ILE A 152 -1.31 18.65 -4.91
CA ILE A 152 -0.16 17.87 -4.41
C ILE A 152 -0.68 16.62 -3.70
N ILE A 153 -1.64 16.76 -2.77
CA ILE A 153 -2.26 15.61 -2.10
C ILE A 153 -2.94 14.68 -3.11
N SER A 154 -3.66 15.22 -4.10
CA SER A 154 -4.30 14.42 -5.14
C SER A 154 -3.30 13.59 -5.93
N ASN A 155 -2.16 14.17 -6.32
CA ASN A 155 -1.10 13.46 -7.03
C ASN A 155 -0.48 12.37 -6.15
N ILE A 156 -0.19 12.66 -4.88
CA ILE A 156 0.31 11.65 -3.94
C ILE A 156 -0.69 10.50 -3.78
N ALA A 157 -1.99 10.80 -3.66
CA ALA A 157 -3.02 9.76 -3.54
C ALA A 157 -3.14 8.89 -4.81
N ILE A 158 -2.97 9.46 -5.99
CA ILE A 158 -2.92 8.71 -7.27
C ILE A 158 -1.69 7.80 -7.28
N ASP A 159 -0.54 8.31 -6.88
CA ASP A 159 0.69 7.53 -6.76
C ASP A 159 0.55 6.38 -5.76
N LEU A 160 -0.04 6.64 -4.57
CA LEU A 160 -0.33 5.60 -3.57
C LEU A 160 -1.16 4.49 -4.19
N LYS A 161 -2.25 4.81 -4.90
CA LYS A 161 -3.10 3.82 -5.58
C LYS A 161 -2.33 3.00 -6.61
N THR A 162 -1.49 3.66 -7.39
CA THR A 162 -0.68 2.99 -8.43
C THR A 162 0.32 2.01 -7.81
N GLU A 163 1.01 2.40 -6.76
CA GLU A 163 1.97 1.53 -6.07
C GLU A 163 1.26 0.38 -5.30
N ILE A 164 0.12 0.65 -4.69
CA ILE A 164 -0.70 -0.39 -4.04
C ILE A 164 -1.15 -1.45 -5.05
N GLU A 165 -1.56 -1.05 -6.26
CA GLU A 165 -1.95 -2.02 -7.29
C GLU A 165 -0.76 -2.86 -7.77
N LYS A 166 0.43 -2.27 -7.92
CA LYS A 166 1.66 -3.02 -8.22
C LYS A 166 2.01 -4.04 -7.12
N ILE A 167 1.85 -3.66 -5.85
CA ILE A 167 2.02 -4.58 -4.72
C ILE A 167 1.00 -5.72 -4.82
N ARG A 168 -0.26 -5.41 -5.11
CA ARG A 168 -1.33 -6.38 -5.25
C ARG A 168 -1.08 -7.40 -6.36
N GLU A 169 -0.60 -6.93 -7.53
CA GLU A 169 -0.19 -7.82 -8.63
C GLU A 169 0.94 -8.77 -8.21
N GLN A 170 1.93 -8.28 -7.45
CA GLN A 170 3.02 -9.13 -6.96
C GLN A 170 2.55 -10.14 -5.90
N VAL A 171 1.64 -9.73 -5.02
CA VAL A 171 1.07 -10.59 -3.97
C VAL A 171 0.34 -11.81 -4.58
N GLN A 172 -0.24 -11.69 -5.78
CA GLN A 172 -0.87 -12.81 -6.47
C GLN A 172 0.12 -13.93 -6.83
N ASN A 173 1.43 -13.67 -6.80
CA ASN A 173 2.48 -14.65 -7.02
C ASN A 173 3.01 -15.26 -5.70
N VAL A 174 2.48 -14.82 -4.55
CA VAL A 174 2.84 -15.33 -3.22
C VAL A 174 1.91 -16.49 -2.87
N GLU A 175 2.50 -17.65 -2.59
CA GLU A 175 1.78 -18.83 -2.10
C GLU A 175 1.72 -18.88 -0.57
#